data_aaf5d084bcda4449e1e2ad798f7ae0e3
#
_entry.id   aaf5d084bcda4449e1e2ad798f7ae0e3
#
_cell.length_a   1.000
_cell.length_b   1.000
_cell.length_c   1.000
_cell.angle_alpha   90.00
_cell.angle_beta   90.00
_cell.angle_gamma   90.00
#
_symmetry.space_group_name_H-M   'P 1'
#
loop_
_entity.id
_entity.type
_entity.pdbx_description
1 polymer ?
#
loop_
_entity_poly.entity_id
_entity_poly.type
_entity_poly.pdbx_seq_one_letter_code
_entity_poly.pdbx_strand_id
1 'polypeptide(L)'
;ASAGVAIGMALSGNLQNFAGGLMVLLFKPYRVGDIIEAQGTIGRVREIQIFHTILTTYDNKTVYIPNGALSTSTVVNHSREEVRRVQWVIGVDYGQNIDLVRRKIVELFASDPRILQEPEEHCPFVGIDALADSSVNLVVRVWVKTSDYWPMYYQGQQALYDMFCREGINIPYPQTVVHVDSSSKA
;
A
#
# COMPACT_ATOMS: atom_id res chain seq x y z
N ALA A 1 -0.86 21.67 -49.03
CA ALA A 1 -1.68 21.14 -47.92
C ALA A 1 -0.98 19.95 -47.19
N SER A 2 -0.27 19.06 -47.90
CA SER A 2 0.37 17.86 -47.29
C SER A 2 1.51 18.14 -46.31
N ALA A 3 2.33 19.19 -46.55
CA ALA A 3 3.45 19.53 -45.67
C ALA A 3 2.99 19.98 -44.27
N GLY A 4 1.89 20.73 -44.17
CA GLY A 4 1.34 21.17 -42.87
C GLY A 4 0.83 20.02 -42.01
N VAL A 5 0.21 19.01 -42.62
CA VAL A 5 -0.25 17.80 -41.93
C VAL A 5 0.94 16.99 -41.40
N ALA A 6 2.00 16.84 -42.23
CA ALA A 6 3.20 16.11 -41.83
C ALA A 6 3.92 16.78 -40.64
N ILE A 7 4.03 18.13 -40.66
CA ILE A 7 4.61 18.90 -39.54
C ILE A 7 3.73 18.79 -38.28
N GLY A 8 2.40 18.91 -38.43
CA GLY A 8 1.46 18.76 -37.32
C GLY A 8 1.54 17.39 -36.65
N MET A 9 1.65 16.33 -37.43
CA MET A 9 1.83 14.96 -36.91
C MET A 9 3.20 14.80 -36.20
N ALA A 10 4.25 15.36 -36.77
CA ALA A 10 5.61 15.30 -36.16
C ALA A 10 5.69 16.02 -34.80
N LEU A 11 4.92 17.10 -34.62
CA LEU A 11 4.90 17.91 -33.38
C LEU A 11 3.83 17.46 -32.38
N SER A 12 2.91 16.57 -32.75
CA SER A 12 1.74 16.20 -31.94
C SER A 12 2.11 15.68 -30.54
N GLY A 13 3.17 14.86 -30.44
CA GLY A 13 3.64 14.31 -29.16
C GLY A 13 4.19 15.38 -28.22
N ASN A 14 4.93 16.35 -28.76
CA ASN A 14 5.45 17.47 -27.95
C ASN A 14 4.30 18.39 -27.49
N LEU A 15 3.32 18.65 -28.35
CA LEU A 15 2.16 19.45 -28.02
C LEU A 15 1.31 18.75 -26.94
N GLN A 16 1.17 17.43 -26.99
CA GLN A 16 0.48 16.65 -25.95
C GLN A 16 1.20 16.75 -24.60
N ASN A 17 2.54 16.67 -24.59
CA ASN A 17 3.32 16.82 -23.37
C ASN A 17 3.23 18.24 -22.80
N PHE A 18 3.27 19.25 -23.65
CA PHE A 18 3.08 20.64 -23.25
C PHE A 18 1.69 20.85 -22.63
N ALA A 19 0.63 20.39 -23.30
CA ALA A 19 -0.73 20.49 -22.79
C ALA A 19 -0.89 19.72 -21.47
N GLY A 20 -0.31 18.50 -21.36
CA GLY A 20 -0.27 17.73 -20.13
C GLY A 20 0.43 18.45 -18.99
N GLY A 21 1.58 19.11 -19.26
CA GLY A 21 2.29 19.91 -18.28
C GLY A 21 1.44 21.11 -17.78
N LEU A 22 0.77 21.78 -18.69
CA LEU A 22 -0.13 22.88 -18.33
C LEU A 22 -1.29 22.39 -17.45
N MET A 23 -1.89 21.24 -17.79
CA MET A 23 -2.96 20.62 -16.98
C MET A 23 -2.48 20.28 -15.57
N VAL A 24 -1.29 19.68 -15.44
CA VAL A 24 -0.70 19.37 -14.13
C VAL A 24 -0.46 20.65 -13.31
N LEU A 25 0.04 21.72 -13.91
CA LEU A 25 0.31 22.98 -13.22
C LEU A 25 -0.97 23.71 -12.80
N LEU A 26 -2.04 23.63 -13.59
CA LEU A 26 -3.33 24.29 -13.30
C LEU A 26 -4.15 23.52 -12.27
N PHE A 27 -4.36 22.22 -12.48
CA PHE A 27 -5.23 21.41 -11.63
C PHE A 27 -4.49 20.79 -10.44
N LYS A 28 -3.16 20.70 -10.47
CA LYS A 28 -2.30 20.24 -9.39
C LYS A 28 -2.75 18.90 -8.79
N PRO A 29 -2.94 17.84 -9.60
CA PRO A 29 -3.24 16.50 -9.08
C PRO A 29 -2.15 16.00 -8.15
N TYR A 30 -0.93 16.45 -8.34
CA TYR A 30 0.22 16.28 -7.45
C TYR A 30 1.09 17.54 -7.45
N ARG A 31 1.96 17.65 -6.46
CA ARG A 31 2.89 18.78 -6.28
C ARG A 31 4.32 18.27 -6.14
N VAL A 32 5.29 19.16 -6.29
CA VAL A 32 6.69 18.87 -5.95
C VAL A 32 6.77 18.50 -4.47
N GLY A 33 7.41 17.37 -4.17
CA GLY A 33 7.49 16.78 -2.84
C GLY A 33 6.54 15.61 -2.58
N ASP A 34 5.42 15.50 -3.33
CA ASP A 34 4.49 14.38 -3.20
C ASP A 34 5.14 13.07 -3.64
N ILE A 35 4.70 11.96 -3.05
CA ILE A 35 5.02 10.62 -3.51
C ILE A 35 3.86 10.16 -4.37
N ILE A 36 4.15 9.87 -5.63
CA ILE A 36 3.15 9.39 -6.59
C ILE A 36 3.55 8.05 -7.18
N GLU A 37 2.54 7.31 -7.60
CA GLU A 37 2.69 6.12 -8.42
C GLU A 37 2.04 6.38 -9.78
N ALA A 38 2.82 6.25 -10.83
CA ALA A 38 2.39 6.45 -12.20
C ALA A 38 3.29 5.68 -13.16
N GLN A 39 2.75 5.16 -14.26
CA GLN A 39 3.48 4.41 -15.29
C GLN A 39 4.35 3.27 -14.71
N GLY A 40 3.83 2.57 -13.69
CA GLY A 40 4.55 1.48 -13.02
C GLY A 40 5.73 1.91 -12.14
N THR A 41 5.87 3.20 -11.87
CA THR A 41 6.94 3.76 -11.04
C THR A 41 6.37 4.47 -9.83
N ILE A 42 6.96 4.22 -8.65
CA ILE A 42 6.68 4.98 -7.42
C ILE A 42 7.88 5.86 -7.11
N GLY A 43 7.64 7.15 -6.87
CA GLY A 43 8.72 8.07 -6.53
C GLY A 43 8.21 9.40 -6.00
N ARG A 44 9.13 10.16 -5.41
CA ARG A 44 8.88 11.52 -4.99
C ARG A 44 9.00 12.46 -6.18
N VAL A 45 8.01 13.31 -6.38
CA VAL A 45 8.04 14.37 -7.39
C VAL A 45 9.15 15.36 -7.02
N ARG A 46 10.22 15.34 -7.80
CA ARG A 46 11.36 16.25 -7.64
C ARG A 46 11.10 17.60 -8.33
N GLU A 47 10.57 17.54 -9.55
CA GLU A 47 10.40 18.70 -10.40
C GLU A 47 9.27 18.45 -11.41
N ILE A 48 8.51 19.50 -11.74
CA ILE A 48 7.50 19.49 -12.80
C ILE A 48 7.97 20.50 -13.86
N GLN A 49 8.44 19.98 -14.99
CA GLN A 49 8.88 20.76 -16.14
C GLN A 49 7.76 20.86 -17.19
N ILE A 50 7.97 21.65 -18.22
CA ILE A 50 6.98 21.91 -19.26
C ILE A 50 6.53 20.61 -19.96
N PHE A 51 7.47 19.70 -20.28
CA PHE A 51 7.21 18.47 -21.04
C PHE A 51 7.25 17.21 -20.20
N HIS A 52 7.94 17.23 -19.05
CA HIS A 52 8.19 16.07 -18.21
C HIS A 52 7.99 16.39 -16.74
N THR A 53 7.55 15.39 -15.98
CA THR A 53 7.66 15.38 -14.52
C THR A 53 8.81 14.45 -14.14
N ILE A 54 9.66 14.90 -13.23
CA ILE A 54 10.83 14.17 -12.78
C ILE A 54 10.56 13.61 -11.41
N LEU A 55 10.69 12.29 -11.27
CA LEU A 55 10.57 11.56 -10.01
C LEU A 55 11.95 11.09 -9.53
N THR A 56 12.10 11.01 -8.21
CA THR A 56 13.18 10.27 -7.56
C THR A 56 12.58 9.08 -6.85
N THR A 57 13.00 7.87 -7.21
CA THR A 57 12.55 6.61 -6.59
C THR A 57 13.17 6.42 -5.21
N TYR A 58 12.66 5.45 -4.42
CA TYR A 58 13.20 5.14 -3.09
C TYR A 58 14.65 4.62 -3.13
N ASP A 59 15.05 3.97 -4.23
CA ASP A 59 16.42 3.51 -4.49
C ASP A 59 17.28 4.57 -5.21
N ASN A 60 16.85 5.85 -5.15
CA ASN A 60 17.55 7.04 -5.62
C ASN A 60 17.82 7.08 -7.12
N LYS A 61 16.92 6.50 -7.94
CA LYS A 61 16.95 6.65 -9.39
C LYS A 61 16.14 7.86 -9.82
N THR A 62 16.57 8.54 -10.88
CA THR A 62 15.80 9.63 -11.49
C THR A 62 14.99 9.09 -12.67
N VAL A 63 13.70 9.33 -12.66
CA VAL A 63 12.76 8.89 -13.69
C VAL A 63 12.09 10.10 -14.32
N TYR A 64 12.16 10.20 -15.65
CA TYR A 64 11.52 11.23 -16.44
C TYR A 64 10.24 10.68 -17.05
N ILE A 65 9.09 11.22 -16.68
CA ILE A 65 7.80 10.80 -17.22
C ILE A 65 7.22 11.92 -18.06
N PRO A 66 6.87 11.67 -19.34
CA PRO A 66 6.23 12.66 -20.18
C PRO A 66 4.88 13.12 -19.58
N ASN A 67 4.63 14.43 -19.53
CA ASN A 67 3.42 14.97 -18.90
C ASN A 67 2.13 14.56 -19.65
N GLY A 68 2.20 14.35 -20.96
CA GLY A 68 1.07 13.82 -21.73
C GLY A 68 0.58 12.47 -21.21
N ALA A 69 1.52 11.57 -20.87
CA ALA A 69 1.20 10.28 -20.28
C ALA A 69 0.59 10.43 -18.89
N LEU A 70 1.11 11.32 -18.04
CA LEU A 70 0.58 11.58 -16.70
C LEU A 70 -0.81 12.21 -16.72
N SER A 71 -1.09 13.08 -17.67
CA SER A 71 -2.40 13.76 -17.79
C SER A 71 -3.52 12.85 -18.28
N THR A 72 -3.18 11.74 -18.95
CA THR A 72 -4.15 10.81 -19.56
C THR A 72 -4.23 9.45 -18.88
N SER A 73 -3.40 9.20 -17.87
CA SER A 73 -3.36 7.93 -17.13
C SER A 73 -3.74 8.10 -15.66
N THR A 74 -3.93 6.96 -14.98
CA THR A 74 -4.14 6.95 -13.54
C THR A 74 -2.85 7.35 -12.83
N VAL A 75 -2.95 8.31 -11.92
CA VAL A 75 -1.91 8.71 -10.99
C VAL A 75 -2.42 8.49 -9.56
N VAL A 76 -1.70 7.70 -8.78
CA VAL A 76 -1.99 7.51 -7.36
C VAL A 76 -1.09 8.45 -6.55
N ASN A 77 -1.69 9.37 -5.80
CA ASN A 77 -0.94 10.27 -4.92
C ASN A 77 -0.99 9.74 -3.49
N HIS A 78 0.15 9.27 -3.00
CA HIS A 78 0.30 8.70 -1.66
C HIS A 78 0.50 9.75 -0.55
N SER A 79 0.69 11.02 -0.92
CA SER A 79 0.98 12.13 0.02
C SER A 79 -0.14 13.15 0.14
N ARG A 80 -1.18 13.07 -0.70
CA ARG A 80 -2.26 14.04 -0.77
C ARG A 80 -3.12 14.04 0.49
N GLU A 81 -3.46 12.84 0.95
CA GLU A 81 -4.29 12.67 2.14
C GLU A 81 -3.42 12.71 3.40
N GLU A 82 -3.91 13.37 4.44
CA GLU A 82 -3.19 13.54 5.70
C GLU A 82 -3.05 12.24 6.47
N VAL A 83 -4.02 11.33 6.28
CA VAL A 83 -4.09 10.05 6.98
C VAL A 83 -4.14 8.89 5.98
N ARG A 84 -3.54 7.77 6.37
CA ARG A 84 -3.53 6.55 5.56
C ARG A 84 -3.82 5.34 6.43
N ARG A 85 -4.44 4.33 5.82
CA ARG A 85 -4.72 3.06 6.45
C ARG A 85 -3.58 2.07 6.19
N VAL A 86 -2.94 1.62 7.28
CA VAL A 86 -2.03 0.47 7.24
C VAL A 86 -2.84 -0.81 7.40
N GLN A 87 -2.50 -1.84 6.65
CA GLN A 87 -3.17 -3.13 6.68
C GLN A 87 -2.15 -4.26 6.71
N TRP A 88 -2.38 -5.23 7.59
CA TRP A 88 -1.67 -6.50 7.61
C TRP A 88 -2.67 -7.65 7.49
N VAL A 89 -2.22 -8.75 6.91
CA VAL A 89 -2.93 -10.03 6.95
C VAL A 89 -2.02 -11.00 7.69
N ILE A 90 -2.54 -11.58 8.78
CA ILE A 90 -1.79 -12.47 9.65
C ILE A 90 -2.56 -13.78 9.82
N GLY A 91 -1.87 -14.91 9.68
CA GLY A 91 -2.44 -16.24 9.91
C GLY A 91 -2.28 -16.66 11.35
N VAL A 92 -3.35 -17.15 11.96
CA VAL A 92 -3.33 -17.83 13.27
C VAL A 92 -3.80 -19.26 13.11
N ASP A 93 -3.39 -20.14 14.03
CA ASP A 93 -3.73 -21.55 13.97
C ASP A 93 -5.24 -21.78 14.14
N TYR A 94 -5.77 -22.82 13.48
CA TYR A 94 -7.10 -23.32 13.74
C TYR A 94 -7.20 -23.78 15.20
N GLY A 95 -8.32 -23.48 15.84
CA GLY A 95 -8.51 -23.78 17.27
C GLY A 95 -8.08 -22.68 18.24
N GLN A 96 -7.44 -21.60 17.74
CA GLN A 96 -7.22 -20.39 18.54
C GLN A 96 -8.54 -19.68 18.84
N ASN A 97 -8.63 -19.06 20.02
CA ASN A 97 -9.77 -18.22 20.36
C ASN A 97 -9.66 -16.88 19.61
N ILE A 98 -10.32 -16.78 18.47
CA ILE A 98 -10.26 -15.61 17.59
C ILE A 98 -10.72 -14.33 18.29
N ASP A 99 -11.69 -14.40 19.19
CA ASP A 99 -12.17 -13.22 19.93
C ASP A 99 -11.12 -12.73 20.95
N LEU A 100 -10.36 -13.65 21.54
CA LEU A 100 -9.23 -13.29 22.40
C LEU A 100 -8.12 -12.64 21.57
N VAL A 101 -7.74 -13.26 20.44
CA VAL A 101 -6.71 -12.73 19.53
C VAL A 101 -7.10 -11.32 19.07
N ARG A 102 -8.36 -11.14 18.63
CA ARG A 102 -8.88 -9.83 18.20
C ARG A 102 -8.73 -8.78 19.30
N ARG A 103 -9.17 -9.08 20.52
CA ARG A 103 -9.04 -8.13 21.65
C ARG A 103 -7.61 -7.75 21.92
N LYS A 104 -6.68 -8.72 21.92
CA LYS A 104 -5.25 -8.47 22.17
C LYS A 104 -4.63 -7.58 21.10
N ILE A 105 -5.00 -7.79 19.83
CA ILE A 105 -4.53 -6.93 18.72
C ILE A 105 -5.10 -5.51 18.86
N VAL A 106 -6.38 -5.37 19.18
CA VAL A 106 -6.99 -4.05 19.37
C VAL A 106 -6.36 -3.32 20.55
N GLU A 107 -6.15 -3.99 21.70
CA GLU A 107 -5.47 -3.44 22.87
C GLU A 107 -4.04 -2.96 22.51
N LEU A 108 -3.28 -3.78 21.76
CA LEU A 108 -1.94 -3.45 21.32
C LEU A 108 -1.91 -2.13 20.56
N PHE A 109 -2.75 -2.01 19.54
CA PHE A 109 -2.77 -0.84 18.67
C PHE A 109 -3.46 0.37 19.30
N ALA A 110 -4.46 0.18 20.15
CA ALA A 110 -5.09 1.29 20.88
C ALA A 110 -4.12 1.99 21.85
N SER A 111 -3.05 1.32 22.27
CA SER A 111 -2.01 1.89 23.14
C SER A 111 -0.97 2.74 22.40
N ASP A 112 -0.89 2.67 21.07
CA ASP A 112 0.08 3.44 20.29
C ASP A 112 -0.49 4.83 19.94
N PRO A 113 0.15 5.93 20.39
CA PRO A 113 -0.37 7.28 20.19
C PRO A 113 -0.39 7.74 18.73
N ARG A 114 0.27 7.03 17.82
CA ARG A 114 0.26 7.34 16.37
C ARG A 114 -1.01 6.85 15.69
N ILE A 115 -1.73 5.92 16.32
CA ILE A 115 -2.93 5.31 15.77
C ILE A 115 -4.15 6.17 16.12
N LEU A 116 -4.89 6.53 15.08
CA LEU A 116 -6.08 7.33 15.21
C LEU A 116 -7.21 6.49 15.80
N GLN A 117 -7.95 7.10 16.74
CA GLN A 117 -9.12 6.52 17.39
C GLN A 117 -10.42 7.22 16.99
N GLU A 118 -10.29 8.35 16.31
CA GLU A 118 -11.39 9.18 15.87
C GLU A 118 -11.19 9.60 14.40
N PRO A 119 -12.26 9.68 13.60
CA PRO A 119 -13.62 9.17 13.90
C PRO A 119 -13.68 7.66 14.07
N GLU A 120 -14.82 7.10 14.47
CA GLU A 120 -15.00 5.66 14.75
C GLU A 120 -14.49 4.74 13.62
N GLU A 121 -14.60 5.19 12.37
CA GLU A 121 -14.11 4.47 11.19
C GLU A 121 -12.58 4.34 11.15
N HIS A 122 -11.85 5.14 11.95
CA HIS A 122 -10.39 5.08 12.08
C HIS A 122 -9.92 4.18 13.23
N CYS A 123 -10.82 3.71 14.08
CA CYS A 123 -10.47 2.78 15.16
C CYS A 123 -9.78 1.52 14.61
N PRO A 124 -8.85 0.92 15.37
CA PRO A 124 -8.26 -0.35 15.01
C PRO A 124 -9.33 -1.41 14.73
N PHE A 125 -9.26 -2.02 13.58
CA PHE A 125 -10.18 -3.06 13.14
C PHE A 125 -9.47 -4.39 12.94
N VAL A 126 -10.09 -5.47 13.45
CA VAL A 126 -9.60 -6.84 13.22
C VAL A 126 -10.79 -7.72 12.81
N GLY A 127 -10.66 -8.36 11.67
CA GLY A 127 -11.67 -9.28 11.12
C GLY A 127 -11.04 -10.55 10.55
N ILE A 128 -11.84 -11.58 10.34
CA ILE A 128 -11.42 -12.75 9.57
C ILE A 128 -11.43 -12.33 8.09
N ASP A 129 -10.29 -12.51 7.42
CA ASP A 129 -10.13 -12.24 6.01
C ASP A 129 -10.39 -13.49 5.16
N ALA A 130 -9.83 -14.62 5.58
CA ALA A 130 -10.01 -15.90 4.91
C ALA A 130 -9.80 -17.09 5.86
N LEU A 131 -10.43 -18.20 5.53
CA LEU A 131 -10.11 -19.51 6.09
C LEU A 131 -9.19 -20.22 5.08
N ALA A 132 -7.87 -20.20 5.35
CA ALA A 132 -6.86 -20.75 4.48
C ALA A 132 -6.57 -22.23 4.80
N ASP A 133 -5.75 -22.90 3.98
CA ASP A 133 -5.49 -24.34 4.10
C ASP A 133 -4.94 -24.77 5.47
N SER A 134 -4.16 -23.90 6.11
CA SER A 134 -3.52 -24.21 7.40
C SER A 134 -3.68 -23.10 8.46
N SER A 135 -4.43 -22.04 8.17
CA SER A 135 -4.59 -20.88 9.05
C SER A 135 -5.94 -20.20 8.93
N VAL A 136 -6.34 -19.52 9.98
CA VAL A 136 -7.38 -18.48 9.93
C VAL A 136 -6.68 -17.16 9.71
N ASN A 137 -6.85 -16.56 8.54
CA ASN A 137 -6.24 -15.28 8.22
C ASN A 137 -7.07 -14.14 8.79
N LEU A 138 -6.42 -13.30 9.58
CA LEU A 138 -7.02 -12.09 10.15
C LEU A 138 -6.49 -10.87 9.40
N VAL A 139 -7.39 -10.00 9.00
CA VAL A 139 -7.02 -8.66 8.52
C VAL A 139 -7.01 -7.70 9.71
N VAL A 140 -5.92 -6.98 9.85
CA VAL A 140 -5.72 -5.93 10.86
C VAL A 140 -5.58 -4.61 10.13
N ARG A 141 -6.36 -3.60 10.51
CA ARG A 141 -6.38 -2.28 9.89
C ARG A 141 -6.26 -1.21 10.96
N VAL A 142 -5.34 -0.29 10.74
CA VAL A 142 -5.17 0.88 11.60
C VAL A 142 -4.96 2.14 10.73
N TRP A 143 -5.39 3.29 11.23
CA TRP A 143 -5.20 4.56 10.56
C TRP A 143 -4.15 5.38 11.29
N VAL A 144 -3.25 5.98 10.50
CA VAL A 144 -2.14 6.79 10.99
C VAL A 144 -1.96 8.01 10.10
N LYS A 145 -1.21 9.01 10.58
CA LYS A 145 -0.76 10.10 9.70
C LYS A 145 0.09 9.53 8.57
N THR A 146 0.00 10.15 7.41
CA THR A 146 0.75 9.70 6.21
C THR A 146 2.26 9.65 6.45
N SER A 147 2.81 10.54 7.29
CA SER A 147 4.22 10.53 7.71
C SER A 147 4.62 9.25 8.46
N ASP A 148 3.67 8.66 9.19
CA ASP A 148 3.91 7.53 10.08
C ASP A 148 3.60 6.17 9.42
N TYR A 149 3.17 6.19 8.14
CA TYR A 149 2.73 4.99 7.42
C TYR A 149 3.80 3.90 7.39
N TRP A 150 5.01 4.19 6.91
CA TRP A 150 6.07 3.20 6.81
C TRP A 150 6.66 2.80 8.16
N PRO A 151 6.93 3.74 9.09
CA PRO A 151 7.29 3.39 10.46
C PRO A 151 6.27 2.46 11.10
N MET A 152 4.97 2.75 10.98
CA MET A 152 3.91 1.91 11.54
C MET A 152 3.84 0.55 10.83
N TYR A 153 4.00 0.51 9.51
CA TYR A 153 3.95 -0.75 8.77
C TYR A 153 4.94 -1.77 9.29
N TYR A 154 6.20 -1.38 9.47
CA TYR A 154 7.25 -2.29 9.94
C TYR A 154 7.21 -2.52 11.46
N GLN A 155 7.06 -1.47 12.25
CA GLN A 155 7.03 -1.58 13.71
C GLN A 155 5.76 -2.28 14.20
N GLY A 156 4.62 -2.03 13.54
CA GLY A 156 3.37 -2.70 13.85
C GLY A 156 3.43 -4.21 13.58
N GLN A 157 4.08 -4.62 12.49
CA GLN A 157 4.29 -6.04 12.20
C GLN A 157 5.19 -6.70 13.25
N GLN A 158 6.27 -6.02 13.68
CA GLN A 158 7.13 -6.51 14.77
C GLN A 158 6.34 -6.60 16.09
N ALA A 159 5.57 -5.59 16.44
CA ALA A 159 4.78 -5.56 17.66
C ALA A 159 3.73 -6.69 17.70
N LEU A 160 3.10 -6.99 16.54
CA LEU A 160 2.20 -8.13 16.40
C LEU A 160 2.91 -9.46 16.68
N TYR A 161 4.08 -9.65 16.07
CA TYR A 161 4.89 -10.86 16.29
C TYR A 161 5.28 -11.03 17.75
N ASP A 162 5.80 -9.97 18.39
CA ASP A 162 6.23 -9.98 19.79
C ASP A 162 5.04 -10.26 20.72
N MET A 163 3.89 -9.67 20.45
CA MET A 163 2.66 -9.92 21.20
C MET A 163 2.20 -11.37 21.05
N PHE A 164 2.23 -11.94 19.86
CA PHE A 164 1.87 -13.33 19.61
C PHE A 164 2.77 -14.29 20.38
N CYS A 165 4.08 -14.05 20.38
CA CYS A 165 5.04 -14.84 21.16
C CYS A 165 4.74 -14.76 22.66
N ARG A 166 4.44 -13.56 23.18
CA ARG A 166 4.17 -13.34 24.62
C ARG A 166 2.85 -13.96 25.07
N GLU A 167 1.81 -13.87 24.24
CA GLU A 167 0.47 -14.36 24.56
C GLU A 167 0.26 -15.85 24.20
N GLY A 168 1.28 -16.52 23.63
CA GLY A 168 1.18 -17.90 23.19
C GLY A 168 0.23 -18.12 22.00
N ILE A 169 0.03 -17.09 21.17
CA ILE A 169 -0.76 -17.21 19.95
C ILE A 169 0.11 -17.85 18.87
N ASN A 170 -0.32 -19.01 18.38
CA ASN A 170 0.45 -19.79 17.45
C ASN A 170 0.24 -19.31 15.99
N ILE A 171 1.35 -19.10 15.27
CA ILE A 171 1.38 -18.91 13.82
C ILE A 171 1.65 -20.28 13.21
N PRO A 172 0.69 -20.86 12.48
CA PRO A 172 0.80 -22.23 12.01
C PRO A 172 1.88 -22.42 10.95
N TYR A 173 2.57 -23.57 11.02
CA TYR A 173 3.29 -24.09 9.88
C TYR A 173 2.34 -24.72 8.87
N PRO A 174 2.73 -24.93 7.61
CA PRO A 174 1.96 -25.73 6.68
C PRO A 174 1.65 -27.11 7.28
N GLN A 175 0.36 -27.48 7.36
CA GLN A 175 -0.08 -28.71 7.98
C GLN A 175 -0.51 -29.72 6.92
N THR A 176 -0.16 -30.99 7.14
CA THR A 176 -0.59 -32.12 6.30
C THR A 176 -1.11 -33.23 7.18
N VAL A 177 -2.33 -33.70 6.91
CA VAL A 177 -2.89 -34.87 7.58
C VAL A 177 -2.46 -36.11 6.82
N VAL A 178 -1.75 -37.02 7.50
CA VAL A 178 -1.35 -38.32 6.92
C VAL A 178 -2.20 -39.41 7.54
N HIS A 179 -2.97 -40.09 6.72
CA HIS A 179 -3.67 -41.33 7.11
C HIS A 179 -2.76 -42.52 6.86
N VAL A 180 -2.36 -43.21 7.92
CA VAL A 180 -1.57 -44.44 7.84
C VAL A 180 -2.49 -45.62 7.99
N ASP A 181 -2.72 -46.39 6.92
CA ASP A 181 -3.42 -47.65 6.97
C ASP A 181 -2.54 -48.74 7.64
N SER A 182 -2.90 -49.17 8.84
CA SER A 182 -2.21 -50.25 9.57
C SER A 182 -2.63 -51.66 9.15
N SER A 183 -3.32 -51.82 8.01
CA SER A 183 -3.86 -53.13 7.54
C SER A 183 -2.87 -54.01 6.78
N SER A 184 -1.57 -53.99 7.14
CA SER A 184 -0.60 -54.95 6.62
C SER A 184 0.06 -55.75 7.75
N LYS A 185 -0.76 -56.60 8.40
CA LYS A 185 -0.26 -57.79 9.12
C LYS A 185 -1.06 -58.98 8.61
N ALA A 186 -0.57 -59.63 7.59
CA ALA A 186 -0.82 -61.03 7.30
C ALA A 186 0.47 -61.80 7.47
#